data_3c7c2543bff839566ec2cd5880a781da
#
_entry.id   3c7c2543bff839566ec2cd5880a781da
#
_cell.length_a   1.000
_cell.length_b   1.000
_cell.length_c   1.000
_cell.angle_alpha   90.00
_cell.angle_beta   90.00
_cell.angle_gamma   90.00
#
_symmetry.space_group_name_H-M   'P 1'
#
loop_
_entity.id
_entity.type
_entity.pdbx_description
1 polymer ?
#
loop_
_entity_poly.entity_id
_entity_poly.type
_entity_poly.pdbx_seq_one_letter_code
_entity_poly.pdbx_strand_id
1 'polypeptide(L)'
;VRLLPSCPQKLPKQARLAAEAARKAQEEAAAQAAAQAKAKAQARARAAAEAAKRAAAEQAAREAAAEQAARKAEAERRAAELKAKMDAERSTREIAAARKEAQEASTLSSVDRMLSGGFEANRGRLPMPISGSYRVVSHFGQYHVEGLKGVTLDNKGINIQGKPGCVARSIYDGEVSAVFGYGGMWNVLVRHGAYISVYCNLKSVSVHKGQKVSTRQALGSVGSDNILQFQLRKETAKLNPEAWLSR
;
A
#
# COMPACT_ATOMS: atom_id res chain seq x y z
N VAL A 1 104.40 17.73 40.51
CA VAL A 1 104.28 18.43 39.26
C VAL A 1 102.99 19.22 39.31
N ARG A 2 103.12 20.54 39.49
CA ARG A 2 101.95 21.50 39.46
C ARG A 2 101.52 21.78 38.03
N LEU A 3 100.30 21.50 37.75
CA LEU A 3 99.68 22.00 36.52
C LEU A 3 99.07 23.38 36.80
N LEU A 4 99.46 24.36 36.00
CA LEU A 4 98.98 25.72 36.03
C LEU A 4 97.59 25.81 35.34
N PRO A 5 96.67 26.68 35.82
CA PRO A 5 95.41 26.87 35.17
C PRO A 5 95.55 27.68 33.90
N SER A 6 95.02 27.19 32.81
CA SER A 6 94.95 27.91 31.49
C SER A 6 94.06 29.11 31.63
N CYS A 7 94.63 30.26 31.30
CA CYS A 7 93.92 31.56 31.19
C CYS A 7 92.88 31.55 30.10
N PRO A 8 91.64 32.01 30.30
CA PRO A 8 90.67 32.12 29.22
C PRO A 8 91.09 33.24 28.27
N GLN A 9 91.41 32.88 27.03
CA GLN A 9 91.70 33.85 25.97
C GLN A 9 90.43 34.68 25.70
N LYS A 10 90.56 36.02 25.97
CA LYS A 10 89.48 36.99 25.66
C LYS A 10 89.39 37.11 24.12
N LEU A 11 88.31 36.63 23.57
CA LEU A 11 87.96 36.82 22.14
C LEU A 11 88.08 38.30 21.74
N PRO A 12 88.60 38.63 20.54
CA PRO A 12 88.76 40.01 20.08
C PRO A 12 87.35 40.66 19.97
N LYS A 13 87.30 41.97 20.27
CA LYS A 13 86.07 42.77 20.35
C LYS A 13 85.12 42.55 19.15
N GLN A 14 85.65 42.41 17.93
CA GLN A 14 84.91 42.16 16.70
C GLN A 14 84.20 40.79 16.72
N ALA A 15 84.82 39.73 17.21
CA ALA A 15 84.26 38.41 17.34
C ALA A 15 83.08 38.37 18.35
N ARG A 16 83.17 39.17 19.38
CA ARG A 16 82.07 39.29 20.39
C ARG A 16 80.82 40.00 19.80
N LEU A 17 81.04 41.09 19.02
CA LEU A 17 79.96 41.81 18.33
C LEU A 17 79.33 40.96 17.27
N ALA A 18 80.08 40.20 16.50
CA ALA A 18 79.57 39.28 15.49
C ALA A 18 78.77 38.13 16.10
N ALA A 19 79.17 37.56 17.20
CA ALA A 19 78.48 36.53 17.98
C ALA A 19 77.14 37.05 18.57
N GLU A 20 77.17 38.29 19.07
CA GLU A 20 75.96 38.95 19.59
C GLU A 20 74.94 39.30 18.47
N ALA A 21 75.40 39.79 17.32
CA ALA A 21 74.56 40.02 16.18
C ALA A 21 73.99 38.71 15.64
N ALA A 22 74.76 37.63 15.55
CA ALA A 22 74.26 36.30 15.14
C ALA A 22 73.22 35.76 16.10
N ARG A 23 73.42 35.97 17.41
CA ARG A 23 72.41 35.55 18.43
C ARG A 23 71.10 36.32 18.30
N LYS A 24 71.19 37.65 18.14
CA LYS A 24 69.97 38.47 17.91
C LYS A 24 69.25 38.07 16.64
N ALA A 25 69.95 37.82 15.54
CA ALA A 25 69.37 37.36 14.29
C ALA A 25 68.72 35.98 14.45
N GLN A 26 69.30 35.08 15.24
CA GLN A 26 68.67 33.76 15.57
C GLN A 26 67.42 33.91 16.47
N GLU A 27 67.47 34.80 17.44
CA GLU A 27 66.31 35.09 18.31
C GLU A 27 65.16 35.72 17.52
N GLU A 28 65.45 36.68 16.60
CA GLU A 28 64.45 37.27 15.73
C GLU A 28 63.86 36.25 14.73
N ALA A 29 64.70 35.41 14.11
CA ALA A 29 64.23 34.34 13.26
C ALA A 29 63.36 33.31 13.99
N ALA A 30 63.75 32.94 15.20
CA ALA A 30 62.96 32.05 16.07
C ALA A 30 61.62 32.69 16.47
N ALA A 31 61.60 33.99 16.83
CA ALA A 31 60.41 34.74 17.14
C ALA A 31 59.46 34.84 15.94
N GLN A 32 59.98 35.10 14.74
CA GLN A 32 59.21 35.13 13.50
C GLN A 32 58.65 33.77 13.15
N ALA A 33 59.43 32.69 13.29
CA ALA A 33 58.97 31.32 13.08
C ALA A 33 57.86 30.93 14.07
N ALA A 34 58.01 31.29 15.34
CA ALA A 34 56.99 31.06 16.37
C ALA A 34 55.71 31.87 16.11
N ALA A 35 55.81 33.10 15.64
CA ALA A 35 54.66 33.93 15.28
C ALA A 35 53.93 33.34 14.07
N GLN A 36 54.66 32.91 13.03
CA GLN A 36 54.07 32.23 11.87
C GLN A 36 53.41 30.91 12.23
N ALA A 37 54.01 30.13 13.10
CA ALA A 37 53.46 28.89 13.56
C ALA A 37 52.14 29.10 14.34
N LYS A 38 52.09 30.12 15.23
CA LYS A 38 50.87 30.54 15.94
C LYS A 38 49.79 31.01 14.98
N ALA A 39 50.12 31.84 14.01
CA ALA A 39 49.19 32.33 13.00
C ALA A 39 48.61 31.18 12.15
N LYS A 40 49.42 30.22 11.71
CA LYS A 40 48.99 29.02 11.00
C LYS A 40 48.10 28.11 11.86
N ALA A 41 48.45 27.95 13.14
CA ALA A 41 47.65 27.16 14.08
C ALA A 41 46.27 27.81 14.30
N GLN A 42 46.24 29.13 14.50
CA GLN A 42 44.97 29.87 14.63
C GLN A 42 44.10 29.85 13.38
N ALA A 43 44.73 29.97 12.19
CA ALA A 43 44.00 29.88 10.92
C ALA A 43 43.40 28.47 10.73
N ARG A 44 44.15 27.41 11.05
CA ARG A 44 43.64 26.03 11.03
C ARG A 44 42.53 25.80 12.02
N ALA A 45 42.64 26.32 13.24
CA ALA A 45 41.57 26.21 14.25
C ALA A 45 40.30 26.95 13.84
N ARG A 46 40.41 28.15 13.23
CA ARG A 46 39.25 28.88 12.67
C ARG A 46 38.60 28.14 11.54
N ALA A 47 39.38 27.61 10.59
CA ALA A 47 38.88 26.82 9.48
C ALA A 47 38.16 25.54 9.94
N ALA A 48 38.74 24.83 10.93
CA ALA A 48 38.12 23.65 11.52
C ALA A 48 36.83 23.97 12.27
N ALA A 49 36.77 25.08 13.02
CA ALA A 49 35.56 25.53 13.70
C ALA A 49 34.44 25.94 12.70
N GLU A 50 34.81 26.58 11.60
CA GLU A 50 33.83 26.95 10.56
C GLU A 50 33.32 25.72 9.81
N ALA A 51 34.20 24.77 9.48
CA ALA A 51 33.81 23.49 8.88
C ALA A 51 32.90 22.68 9.82
N ALA A 52 33.16 22.63 11.10
CA ALA A 52 32.32 21.99 12.09
C ALA A 52 30.94 22.66 12.19
N LYS A 53 30.87 23.99 12.17
CA LYS A 53 29.60 24.73 12.14
C LYS A 53 28.79 24.45 10.88
N ARG A 54 29.43 24.40 9.71
CA ARG A 54 28.75 24.06 8.44
C ARG A 54 28.24 22.64 8.46
N ALA A 55 29.03 21.67 8.93
CA ALA A 55 28.59 20.28 9.05
C ALA A 55 27.41 20.11 10.01
N ALA A 56 27.43 20.79 11.17
CA ALA A 56 26.32 20.78 12.12
C ALA A 56 25.06 21.41 11.54
N ALA A 57 25.18 22.53 10.80
CA ALA A 57 24.04 23.17 10.15
C ALA A 57 23.45 22.29 9.03
N GLU A 58 24.29 21.61 8.24
CA GLU A 58 23.84 20.68 7.20
C GLU A 58 23.13 19.45 7.81
N GLN A 59 23.68 18.93 8.90
CA GLN A 59 23.04 17.82 9.61
C GLN A 59 21.68 18.21 10.18
N ALA A 60 21.58 19.36 10.83
CA ALA A 60 20.31 19.89 11.34
C ALA A 60 19.27 20.12 10.21
N ALA A 61 19.72 20.63 9.05
CA ALA A 61 18.86 20.79 7.89
C ALA A 61 18.35 19.44 7.32
N ARG A 62 19.21 18.41 7.29
CA ARG A 62 18.81 17.06 6.87
C ARG A 62 17.83 16.42 7.85
N GLU A 63 18.04 16.58 9.15
CA GLU A 63 17.14 16.07 10.18
C GLU A 63 15.76 16.76 10.11
N ALA A 64 15.74 18.11 9.95
CA ALA A 64 14.49 18.85 9.77
C ALA A 64 13.75 18.44 8.50
N ALA A 65 14.46 18.24 7.40
CA ALA A 65 13.86 17.76 6.15
C ALA A 65 13.28 16.33 6.27
N ALA A 66 14.00 15.45 6.96
CA ALA A 66 13.53 14.08 7.23
C ALA A 66 12.31 14.07 8.15
N GLU A 67 12.27 14.91 9.17
CA GLU A 67 11.09 15.05 10.04
C GLU A 67 9.88 15.59 9.29
N GLN A 68 10.06 16.61 8.44
CA GLN A 68 8.97 17.12 7.60
C GLN A 68 8.45 16.07 6.63
N ALA A 69 9.35 15.29 6.00
CA ALA A 69 8.97 14.19 5.12
C ALA A 69 8.18 13.09 5.87
N ALA A 70 8.62 12.75 7.08
CA ALA A 70 7.93 11.77 7.93
C ALA A 70 6.53 12.26 8.33
N ARG A 71 6.39 13.52 8.76
CA ARG A 71 5.09 14.13 9.10
C ARG A 71 4.14 14.16 7.89
N LYS A 72 4.66 14.48 6.70
CA LYS A 72 3.87 14.47 5.46
C LYS A 72 3.41 13.06 5.10
N ALA A 73 4.30 12.08 5.16
CA ALA A 73 3.97 10.68 4.90
C ALA A 73 2.93 10.12 5.91
N GLU A 74 3.03 10.51 7.18
CA GLU A 74 2.04 10.13 8.19
C GLU A 74 0.67 10.76 7.93
N ALA A 75 0.64 12.06 7.55
CA ALA A 75 -0.59 12.74 7.18
C ALA A 75 -1.26 12.11 5.96
N GLU A 76 -0.49 11.76 4.93
CA GLU A 76 -1.00 11.06 3.75
C GLU A 76 -1.55 9.67 4.09
N ARG A 77 -0.86 8.91 4.96
CA ARG A 77 -1.36 7.62 5.46
C ARG A 77 -2.68 7.76 6.21
N ARG A 78 -2.78 8.73 7.13
CA ARG A 78 -4.02 8.99 7.87
C ARG A 78 -5.17 9.40 6.95
N ALA A 79 -4.89 10.25 5.95
CA ALA A 79 -5.87 10.66 4.96
C ALA A 79 -6.35 9.47 4.10
N ALA A 80 -5.43 8.59 3.67
CA ALA A 80 -5.77 7.38 2.92
C ALA A 80 -6.59 6.40 3.76
N GLU A 81 -6.24 6.20 5.04
CA GLU A 81 -6.99 5.33 5.96
C GLU A 81 -8.41 5.87 6.21
N LEU A 82 -8.54 7.19 6.43
CA LEU A 82 -9.85 7.82 6.61
C LEU A 82 -10.73 7.66 5.37
N LYS A 83 -10.14 7.89 4.18
CA LYS A 83 -10.84 7.68 2.91
C LYS A 83 -11.27 6.23 2.74
N ALA A 84 -10.40 5.27 3.03
CA ALA A 84 -10.73 3.85 2.96
C ALA A 84 -11.87 3.47 3.94
N LYS A 85 -11.87 4.04 5.16
CA LYS A 85 -12.96 3.84 6.13
C LYS A 85 -14.29 4.41 5.63
N MET A 86 -14.28 5.62 5.08
CA MET A 86 -15.49 6.25 4.52
C MET A 86 -16.03 5.47 3.31
N ASP A 87 -15.14 5.02 2.42
CA ASP A 87 -15.54 4.20 1.26
C ASP A 87 -16.10 2.84 1.70
N ALA A 88 -15.52 2.21 2.73
CA ALA A 88 -16.03 0.98 3.31
C ALA A 88 -17.40 1.17 3.98
N GLU A 89 -17.60 2.27 4.72
CA GLU A 89 -18.87 2.60 5.36
C GLU A 89 -19.96 2.92 4.33
N ARG A 90 -19.61 3.68 3.28
CA ARG A 90 -20.51 3.94 2.16
C ARG A 90 -20.95 2.65 1.48
N SER A 91 -20.00 1.76 1.18
CA SER A 91 -20.27 0.46 0.60
C SER A 91 -21.17 -0.40 1.49
N THR A 92 -20.94 -0.42 2.82
CA THR A 92 -21.82 -1.18 3.73
C THR A 92 -23.22 -0.60 3.79
N ARG A 93 -23.38 0.73 3.74
CA ARG A 93 -24.71 1.40 3.67
C ARG A 93 -25.42 1.09 2.36
N GLU A 94 -24.72 1.15 1.22
CA GLU A 94 -25.29 0.83 -0.10
C GLU A 94 -25.73 -0.65 -0.17
N ILE A 95 -24.91 -1.57 0.37
CA ILE A 95 -25.27 -2.99 0.47
C ILE A 95 -26.47 -3.19 1.42
N ALA A 96 -26.54 -2.48 2.55
CA ALA A 96 -27.66 -2.55 3.46
C ALA A 96 -28.95 -1.98 2.86
N ALA A 97 -28.88 -0.86 2.12
CA ALA A 97 -29.99 -0.27 1.41
C ALA A 97 -30.51 -1.21 0.30
N ALA A 98 -29.61 -1.77 -0.52
CA ALA A 98 -29.98 -2.75 -1.54
C ALA A 98 -30.60 -4.03 -0.94
N ARG A 99 -30.13 -4.46 0.25
CA ARG A 99 -30.74 -5.57 0.99
C ARG A 99 -32.14 -5.25 1.48
N LYS A 100 -32.36 -4.05 2.02
CA LYS A 100 -33.67 -3.60 2.50
C LYS A 100 -34.67 -3.49 1.35
N GLU A 101 -34.26 -2.91 0.23
CA GLU A 101 -35.07 -2.80 -0.99
C GLU A 101 -35.41 -4.19 -1.59
N ALA A 102 -34.46 -5.13 -1.57
CA ALA A 102 -34.70 -6.53 -1.96
C ALA A 102 -35.62 -7.26 -0.97
N GLN A 103 -35.62 -6.90 0.29
CA GLN A 103 -36.45 -7.48 1.33
C GLN A 103 -37.88 -6.90 1.33
N GLU A 104 -38.04 -5.59 1.07
CA GLU A 104 -39.35 -4.94 0.90
C GLU A 104 -40.05 -5.37 -0.40
N ALA A 105 -39.30 -5.70 -1.45
CA ALA A 105 -39.84 -6.34 -2.66
C ALA A 105 -40.23 -7.81 -2.44
N SER A 106 -40.02 -8.37 -1.25
CA SER A 106 -40.26 -9.78 -0.94
C SER A 106 -41.68 -10.13 -0.47
N THR A 107 -42.67 -9.27 -0.66
CA THR A 107 -44.03 -9.79 -0.85
C THR A 107 -44.05 -10.51 -2.20
N LEU A 108 -43.69 -11.80 -2.13
CA LEU A 108 -43.53 -12.66 -3.32
C LEU A 108 -44.72 -12.54 -4.24
N SER A 109 -44.56 -11.82 -5.33
CA SER A 109 -45.52 -11.82 -6.43
C SER A 109 -45.68 -13.26 -6.95
N SER A 110 -46.79 -13.55 -7.66
CA SER A 110 -46.96 -14.87 -8.27
C SER A 110 -45.79 -15.24 -9.21
N VAL A 111 -45.21 -14.23 -9.85
CA VAL A 111 -43.99 -14.36 -10.70
C VAL A 111 -42.75 -14.74 -9.87
N ASP A 112 -42.57 -14.10 -8.71
CA ASP A 112 -41.43 -14.44 -7.82
C ASP A 112 -41.54 -15.85 -7.24
N ARG A 113 -42.76 -16.32 -6.94
CA ARG A 113 -42.98 -17.71 -6.53
C ARG A 113 -42.62 -18.71 -7.64
N MET A 114 -43.02 -18.41 -8.87
CA MET A 114 -42.68 -19.26 -10.02
C MET A 114 -41.17 -19.27 -10.30
N LEU A 115 -40.52 -18.11 -10.25
CA LEU A 115 -39.07 -18.01 -10.43
C LEU A 115 -38.32 -18.76 -9.30
N SER A 116 -38.76 -18.62 -8.05
CA SER A 116 -38.17 -19.33 -6.92
C SER A 116 -38.28 -20.85 -7.07
N GLY A 117 -39.45 -21.35 -7.41
CA GLY A 117 -39.67 -22.78 -7.62
C GLY A 117 -38.85 -23.34 -8.77
N GLY A 118 -38.78 -22.62 -9.89
CA GLY A 118 -37.95 -22.98 -11.02
C GLY A 118 -36.45 -22.93 -10.71
N PHE A 119 -35.99 -21.94 -9.94
CA PHE A 119 -34.60 -21.86 -9.50
C PHE A 119 -34.21 -23.04 -8.61
N GLU A 120 -35.06 -23.39 -7.63
CA GLU A 120 -34.83 -24.48 -6.70
C GLU A 120 -34.83 -25.85 -7.40
N ALA A 121 -35.72 -26.06 -8.34
CA ALA A 121 -35.80 -27.29 -9.17
C ALA A 121 -34.53 -27.51 -10.02
N ASN A 122 -33.79 -26.44 -10.34
CA ASN A 122 -32.54 -26.49 -11.09
C ASN A 122 -31.27 -26.56 -10.21
N ARG A 123 -31.42 -26.84 -8.91
CA ARG A 123 -30.28 -27.03 -8.02
C ARG A 123 -29.32 -28.12 -8.55
N GLY A 124 -28.01 -27.78 -8.62
CA GLY A 124 -26.96 -28.63 -9.18
C GLY A 124 -26.91 -28.66 -10.71
N ARG A 125 -27.80 -27.91 -11.39
CA ARG A 125 -27.87 -27.81 -12.87
C ARG A 125 -27.75 -26.39 -13.39
N LEU A 126 -27.66 -25.38 -12.51
CA LEU A 126 -27.51 -24.00 -12.91
C LEU A 126 -26.19 -23.79 -13.64
N PRO A 127 -26.16 -23.03 -14.73
CA PRO A 127 -24.93 -22.81 -15.50
C PRO A 127 -23.89 -22.05 -14.68
N MET A 128 -22.62 -22.24 -15.01
CA MET A 128 -21.56 -21.45 -14.42
C MET A 128 -21.71 -19.95 -14.72
N PRO A 129 -21.45 -19.08 -13.72
CA PRO A 129 -21.66 -17.64 -13.82
C PRO A 129 -20.62 -16.91 -14.68
N ILE A 130 -19.74 -17.65 -15.35
CA ILE A 130 -18.65 -17.12 -16.17
C ILE A 130 -18.63 -17.80 -17.55
N SER A 131 -18.17 -17.07 -18.56
CA SER A 131 -18.03 -17.59 -19.92
C SER A 131 -16.71 -18.31 -20.16
N GLY A 132 -16.69 -19.29 -21.05
CA GLY A 132 -15.49 -20.00 -21.48
C GLY A 132 -14.98 -21.00 -20.46
N SER A 133 -13.69 -21.38 -20.59
CA SER A 133 -13.04 -22.28 -19.65
C SER A 133 -12.75 -21.56 -18.34
N TYR A 134 -12.95 -22.23 -17.24
CA TYR A 134 -12.80 -21.68 -15.91
C TYR A 134 -12.18 -22.67 -14.92
N ARG A 135 -11.74 -22.15 -13.78
CA ARG A 135 -11.27 -22.93 -12.62
C ARG A 135 -11.77 -22.24 -11.34
N VAL A 136 -12.32 -22.98 -10.41
CA VAL A 136 -12.60 -22.48 -9.06
C VAL A 136 -11.27 -22.38 -8.31
N VAL A 137 -10.92 -21.19 -7.85
CA VAL A 137 -9.65 -20.90 -7.15
C VAL A 137 -9.84 -20.68 -5.66
N SER A 138 -11.07 -20.44 -5.22
CA SER A 138 -11.43 -20.34 -3.81
C SER A 138 -12.85 -20.83 -3.61
N HIS A 139 -13.01 -21.74 -2.64
CA HIS A 139 -14.26 -22.41 -2.33
C HIS A 139 -15.07 -21.64 -1.26
N PHE A 140 -16.34 -22.00 -1.11
CA PHE A 140 -17.22 -21.44 -0.10
C PHE A 140 -16.84 -21.92 1.31
N GLY A 141 -16.90 -21.00 2.29
CA GLY A 141 -16.69 -21.28 3.71
C GLY A 141 -15.31 -20.86 4.19
N GLN A 142 -14.97 -21.39 5.37
CA GLN A 142 -13.67 -21.09 5.99
C GLN A 142 -12.58 -22.02 5.45
N TYR A 143 -11.44 -21.44 5.12
CA TYR A 143 -10.26 -22.18 4.73
C TYR A 143 -8.98 -21.53 5.26
N HIS A 144 -7.98 -22.34 5.54
CA HIS A 144 -6.66 -21.85 5.94
C HIS A 144 -5.87 -21.42 4.72
N VAL A 145 -5.17 -20.29 4.85
CA VAL A 145 -4.27 -19.82 3.79
C VAL A 145 -2.99 -20.64 3.84
N GLU A 146 -2.69 -21.31 2.75
CA GLU A 146 -1.47 -22.11 2.63
C GLU A 146 -0.24 -21.21 2.80
N GLY A 147 0.71 -21.62 3.64
CA GLY A 147 1.91 -20.83 3.99
C GLY A 147 1.75 -19.79 5.12
N LEU A 148 0.54 -19.51 5.60
CA LEU A 148 0.29 -18.58 6.71
C LEU A 148 -0.35 -19.31 7.90
N LYS A 149 0.46 -19.67 8.91
CA LYS A 149 -0.04 -20.30 10.13
C LYS A 149 -1.02 -19.39 10.88
N GLY A 150 -2.21 -19.91 11.18
CA GLY A 150 -3.22 -19.20 12.00
C GLY A 150 -4.09 -18.19 11.23
N VAL A 151 -3.92 -18.04 9.92
CA VAL A 151 -4.78 -17.18 9.08
C VAL A 151 -5.89 -18.03 8.46
N THR A 152 -7.14 -17.74 8.87
CA THR A 152 -8.34 -18.34 8.29
C THR A 152 -9.11 -17.27 7.53
N LEU A 153 -9.45 -17.55 6.29
CA LEU A 153 -10.32 -16.71 5.46
C LEU A 153 -11.73 -17.30 5.43
N ASP A 154 -12.75 -16.45 5.48
CA ASP A 154 -14.17 -16.82 5.32
C ASP A 154 -14.68 -16.31 3.98
N ASN A 155 -14.73 -17.20 2.98
CA ASN A 155 -15.28 -16.89 1.67
C ASN A 155 -16.80 -17.10 1.66
N LYS A 156 -17.53 -16.02 1.44
CA LYS A 156 -19.01 -16.01 1.43
C LYS A 156 -19.61 -16.46 0.09
N GLY A 157 -18.77 -16.90 -0.82
CA GLY A 157 -19.09 -17.39 -2.15
C GLY A 157 -17.95 -18.25 -2.69
N ILE A 158 -17.73 -18.18 -3.99
CA ILE A 158 -16.62 -18.85 -4.67
C ILE A 158 -15.88 -17.84 -5.54
N ASN A 159 -14.58 -18.03 -5.71
CA ASN A 159 -13.79 -17.27 -6.68
C ASN A 159 -13.51 -18.15 -7.88
N ILE A 160 -13.85 -17.64 -9.06
CA ILE A 160 -13.77 -18.39 -10.32
C ILE A 160 -12.81 -17.65 -11.23
N GLN A 161 -11.70 -18.27 -11.56
CA GLN A 161 -10.76 -17.76 -12.55
C GLN A 161 -11.15 -18.21 -13.95
N GLY A 162 -11.39 -17.24 -14.82
CA GLY A 162 -11.62 -17.45 -16.25
C GLY A 162 -10.40 -17.18 -17.10
N LYS A 163 -10.56 -17.27 -18.42
CA LYS A 163 -9.56 -16.81 -19.39
C LYS A 163 -9.65 -15.28 -19.58
N PRO A 164 -8.59 -14.61 -20.07
CA PRO A 164 -8.63 -13.20 -20.44
C PRO A 164 -9.85 -12.90 -21.35
N GLY A 165 -10.58 -11.83 -21.00
CA GLY A 165 -11.79 -11.43 -21.72
C GLY A 165 -13.05 -12.20 -21.32
N CYS A 166 -13.02 -13.01 -20.27
CA CYS A 166 -14.20 -13.69 -19.77
C CYS A 166 -15.30 -12.71 -19.31
N VAL A 167 -16.55 -13.15 -19.46
CA VAL A 167 -17.75 -12.37 -19.18
C VAL A 167 -18.55 -13.06 -18.08
N ALA A 168 -19.03 -12.28 -17.11
CA ALA A 168 -19.98 -12.75 -16.12
C ALA A 168 -21.37 -12.95 -16.78
N ARG A 169 -22.05 -14.04 -16.42
CA ARG A 169 -23.35 -14.42 -17.00
C ARG A 169 -24.36 -14.74 -15.92
N SER A 170 -25.61 -14.39 -16.14
CA SER A 170 -26.70 -14.79 -15.24
C SER A 170 -26.82 -16.30 -15.18
N ILE A 171 -26.95 -16.84 -13.96
CA ILE A 171 -27.12 -18.28 -13.75
C ILE A 171 -28.55 -18.75 -13.97
N TYR A 172 -29.53 -17.84 -13.93
CA TYR A 172 -30.95 -18.12 -14.13
C TYR A 172 -31.69 -16.85 -14.58
N ASP A 173 -32.92 -17.02 -15.06
CA ASP A 173 -33.79 -15.91 -15.37
C ASP A 173 -34.10 -15.08 -14.13
N GLY A 174 -34.19 -13.77 -14.28
CA GLY A 174 -34.40 -12.89 -13.13
C GLY A 174 -34.42 -11.41 -13.51
N GLU A 175 -34.26 -10.58 -12.49
CA GLU A 175 -34.23 -9.14 -12.63
C GLU A 175 -32.99 -8.58 -11.89
N VAL A 176 -32.29 -7.65 -12.51
CA VAL A 176 -31.18 -6.94 -11.90
C VAL A 176 -31.69 -6.04 -10.77
N SER A 177 -31.47 -6.44 -9.54
CA SER A 177 -31.92 -5.71 -8.35
C SER A 177 -31.02 -4.54 -8.00
N ALA A 178 -29.71 -4.64 -8.26
CA ALA A 178 -28.75 -3.57 -8.01
C ALA A 178 -27.52 -3.66 -8.93
N VAL A 179 -26.98 -2.50 -9.28
CA VAL A 179 -25.67 -2.34 -9.93
C VAL A 179 -24.95 -1.22 -9.19
N PHE A 180 -23.77 -1.48 -8.64
CA PHE A 180 -23.00 -0.48 -7.92
C PHE A 180 -21.49 -0.70 -8.05
N GLY A 181 -20.74 0.41 -8.04
CA GLY A 181 -19.27 0.40 -8.08
C GLY A 181 -18.67 0.42 -6.68
N TYR A 182 -17.59 -0.34 -6.49
CA TYR A 182 -16.79 -0.31 -5.28
C TYR A 182 -15.32 -0.61 -5.62
N GLY A 183 -14.39 0.21 -5.11
CA GLY A 183 -12.95 0.00 -5.32
C GLY A 183 -12.52 0.00 -6.80
N GLY A 184 -13.23 0.75 -7.66
CA GLY A 184 -12.96 0.79 -9.10
C GLY A 184 -13.52 -0.41 -9.87
N MET A 185 -14.21 -1.34 -9.20
CA MET A 185 -14.88 -2.50 -9.79
C MET A 185 -16.38 -2.42 -9.61
N TRP A 186 -17.12 -3.09 -10.49
CA TRP A 186 -18.57 -3.14 -10.47
C TRP A 186 -19.08 -4.43 -9.86
N ASN A 187 -20.26 -4.33 -9.24
CA ASN A 187 -20.99 -5.44 -8.66
C ASN A 187 -22.42 -5.43 -9.22
N VAL A 188 -22.91 -6.62 -9.57
CA VAL A 188 -24.27 -6.82 -10.10
C VAL A 188 -24.98 -7.83 -9.21
N LEU A 189 -26.19 -7.50 -8.79
CA LEU A 189 -27.10 -8.39 -8.07
C LEU A 189 -28.27 -8.74 -8.99
N VAL A 190 -28.53 -10.03 -9.18
CA VAL A 190 -29.68 -10.51 -9.91
C VAL A 190 -30.60 -11.29 -8.96
N ARG A 191 -31.87 -10.91 -8.94
CA ARG A 191 -32.91 -11.54 -8.14
C ARG A 191 -33.66 -12.59 -8.98
N HIS A 192 -33.80 -13.76 -8.42
CA HIS A 192 -34.49 -14.92 -8.98
C HIS A 192 -35.61 -15.36 -8.02
N GLY A 193 -36.56 -14.46 -7.78
CA GLY A 193 -37.56 -14.63 -6.73
C GLY A 193 -36.96 -14.46 -5.32
N ALA A 194 -36.98 -15.49 -4.48
CA ALA A 194 -36.36 -15.49 -3.15
C ALA A 194 -34.82 -15.64 -3.19
N TYR A 195 -34.24 -15.98 -4.34
CA TYR A 195 -32.81 -16.18 -4.49
C TYR A 195 -32.14 -14.94 -5.12
N ILE A 196 -30.92 -14.67 -4.68
CA ILE A 196 -30.11 -13.56 -5.20
C ILE A 196 -28.73 -14.10 -5.55
N SER A 197 -28.34 -13.93 -6.79
CA SER A 197 -26.96 -14.15 -7.26
C SER A 197 -26.19 -12.83 -7.28
N VAL A 198 -24.95 -12.84 -6.80
CA VAL A 198 -24.08 -11.66 -6.66
C VAL A 198 -22.82 -11.89 -7.47
N TYR A 199 -22.55 -10.97 -8.39
CA TYR A 199 -21.40 -10.98 -9.29
C TYR A 199 -20.52 -9.79 -8.94
N CYS A 200 -19.33 -10.04 -8.37
CA CYS A 200 -18.38 -9.02 -7.96
C CYS A 200 -17.11 -9.08 -8.81
N ASN A 201 -16.35 -7.98 -8.77
CA ASN A 201 -15.10 -7.83 -9.49
C ASN A 201 -15.27 -7.74 -11.02
N LEU A 202 -16.27 -6.96 -11.46
CA LEU A 202 -16.50 -6.67 -12.87
C LEU A 202 -15.79 -5.37 -13.26
N LYS A 203 -15.07 -5.39 -14.38
CA LYS A 203 -14.43 -4.21 -14.97
C LYS A 203 -15.47 -3.27 -15.62
N SER A 204 -16.50 -3.86 -16.23
CA SER A 204 -17.58 -3.13 -16.87
C SER A 204 -18.89 -3.90 -16.72
N VAL A 205 -20.02 -3.19 -16.78
CA VAL A 205 -21.36 -3.79 -16.75
C VAL A 205 -22.12 -3.43 -18.02
N SER A 206 -22.93 -4.37 -18.50
CA SER A 206 -23.79 -4.22 -19.69
C SER A 206 -25.27 -4.24 -19.35
N VAL A 207 -25.61 -4.19 -18.05
CA VAL A 207 -26.99 -4.22 -17.55
C VAL A 207 -27.22 -3.08 -16.57
N HIS A 208 -28.50 -2.76 -16.29
CA HIS A 208 -28.90 -1.72 -15.35
C HIS A 208 -29.95 -2.26 -14.37
N LYS A 209 -30.14 -1.56 -13.23
CA LYS A 209 -31.15 -1.90 -12.23
C LYS A 209 -32.55 -1.96 -12.86
N GLY A 210 -33.35 -2.96 -12.51
CA GLY A 210 -34.69 -3.21 -13.02
C GLY A 210 -34.74 -3.97 -14.37
N GLN A 211 -33.59 -4.22 -14.99
CA GLN A 211 -33.54 -4.98 -16.25
C GLN A 211 -33.80 -6.46 -16.02
N LYS A 212 -34.73 -7.04 -16.78
CA LYS A 212 -34.89 -8.50 -16.83
C LYS A 212 -33.73 -9.13 -17.59
N VAL A 213 -33.26 -10.23 -17.09
CA VAL A 213 -32.16 -10.99 -17.68
C VAL A 213 -32.54 -12.45 -17.79
N SER A 214 -32.10 -13.07 -18.87
CA SER A 214 -32.29 -14.49 -19.12
C SER A 214 -31.09 -15.32 -18.68
N THR A 215 -31.29 -16.59 -18.48
CA THR A 215 -30.23 -17.56 -18.19
C THR A 215 -29.09 -17.47 -19.21
N ARG A 216 -27.83 -17.38 -18.73
CA ARG A 216 -26.61 -17.20 -19.52
C ARG A 216 -26.46 -15.83 -20.20
N GLN A 217 -27.36 -14.89 -19.97
CA GLN A 217 -27.19 -13.53 -20.47
C GLN A 217 -25.95 -12.87 -19.86
N ALA A 218 -25.19 -12.15 -20.70
CA ALA A 218 -24.01 -11.40 -20.27
C ALA A 218 -24.41 -10.24 -19.35
N LEU A 219 -23.70 -10.08 -18.23
CA LEU A 219 -23.90 -9.03 -17.24
C LEU A 219 -22.80 -7.98 -17.28
N GLY A 220 -21.59 -8.37 -17.68
CA GLY A 220 -20.43 -7.50 -17.75
C GLY A 220 -19.12 -8.28 -17.88
N SER A 221 -18.03 -7.55 -18.15
CA SER A 221 -16.70 -8.14 -18.27
C SER A 221 -16.06 -8.30 -16.87
N VAL A 222 -15.41 -9.42 -16.64
CA VAL A 222 -14.68 -9.70 -15.39
C VAL A 222 -13.44 -8.79 -15.30
N GLY A 223 -12.98 -8.50 -14.08
CA GLY A 223 -11.82 -7.69 -13.81
C GLY A 223 -10.53 -8.16 -14.50
N SER A 224 -9.48 -7.33 -14.44
CA SER A 224 -8.23 -7.59 -15.15
C SER A 224 -7.46 -8.82 -14.63
N ASP A 225 -7.75 -9.25 -13.41
CA ASP A 225 -7.25 -10.50 -12.80
C ASP A 225 -7.98 -11.76 -13.31
N ASN A 226 -9.05 -11.57 -14.11
CA ASN A 226 -9.93 -12.61 -14.64
C ASN A 226 -10.58 -13.47 -13.54
N ILE A 227 -10.74 -12.94 -12.33
CA ILE A 227 -11.36 -13.64 -11.21
C ILE A 227 -12.73 -13.02 -10.95
N LEU A 228 -13.78 -13.82 -11.15
CA LEU A 228 -15.14 -13.50 -10.74
C LEU A 228 -15.37 -13.99 -9.32
N GLN A 229 -15.72 -13.09 -8.40
CA GLN A 229 -16.24 -13.49 -7.10
C GLN A 229 -17.75 -13.64 -7.20
N PHE A 230 -18.25 -14.85 -6.98
CA PHE A 230 -19.65 -15.21 -7.12
C PHE A 230 -20.23 -15.66 -5.77
N GLN A 231 -21.40 -15.10 -5.41
CA GLN A 231 -22.13 -15.49 -4.21
C GLN A 231 -23.57 -15.83 -4.56
N LEU A 232 -24.13 -16.76 -3.81
CA LEU A 232 -25.54 -17.12 -3.90
C LEU A 232 -26.20 -16.96 -2.52
N ARG A 233 -27.39 -16.40 -2.50
CA ARG A 233 -28.16 -16.15 -1.25
C ARG A 233 -29.61 -16.57 -1.45
N LYS A 234 -30.23 -17.00 -0.36
CA LYS A 234 -31.70 -17.09 -0.24
C LYS A 234 -32.09 -16.07 0.82
N GLU A 235 -32.78 -15.02 0.40
CA GLU A 235 -33.04 -13.86 1.26
C GLU A 235 -31.73 -13.32 1.89
N THR A 236 -31.55 -13.49 3.22
CA THR A 236 -30.35 -13.08 3.95
C THR A 236 -29.30 -14.20 4.12
N ALA A 237 -29.73 -15.47 3.92
CA ALA A 237 -28.86 -16.64 4.14
C ALA A 237 -27.87 -16.81 2.97
N LYS A 238 -26.60 -16.99 3.28
CA LYS A 238 -25.56 -17.33 2.31
C LYS A 238 -25.63 -18.81 1.98
N LEU A 239 -25.61 -19.15 0.71
CA LEU A 239 -25.64 -20.53 0.23
C LEU A 239 -24.29 -20.88 -0.38
N ASN A 240 -23.89 -22.16 -0.28
CA ASN A 240 -22.75 -22.65 -1.01
C ASN A 240 -23.08 -22.76 -2.50
N PRO A 241 -22.48 -21.91 -3.40
CA PRO A 241 -22.81 -21.90 -4.80
C PRO A 241 -22.49 -23.22 -5.52
N GLU A 242 -21.49 -23.95 -5.07
CA GLU A 242 -21.04 -25.22 -5.69
C GLU A 242 -22.09 -26.32 -5.61
N ALA A 243 -23.02 -26.24 -4.65
CA ALA A 243 -24.15 -27.15 -4.54
C ALA A 243 -25.29 -26.85 -5.55
N TRP A 244 -25.23 -25.70 -6.23
CA TRP A 244 -26.29 -25.22 -7.14
C TRP A 244 -25.83 -25.19 -8.60
N LEU A 245 -24.54 -24.97 -8.84
CA LEU A 245 -23.97 -24.87 -10.17
C LEU A 245 -23.68 -26.27 -10.75
N SER A 246 -23.83 -26.37 -12.07
CA SER A 246 -23.44 -27.58 -12.80
C SER A 246 -21.90 -27.75 -12.76
N ARG A 247 -21.46 -28.96 -12.56
CA ARG A 247 -20.03 -29.33 -12.63
C ARG A 247 -19.60 -29.50 -14.08
#